data_4da2b53fa2339127fc50970d5316676d
#
_entry.id   4da2b53fa2339127fc50970d5316676d
#
_cell.length_a   1.000
_cell.length_b   1.000
_cell.length_c   1.000
_cell.angle_alpha   90.00
_cell.angle_beta   90.00
_cell.angle_gamma   90.00
#
_symmetry.space_group_name_H-M   'P 1'
#
loop_
_entity.id
_entity.type
_entity.pdbx_description
1 polymer ?
#
loop_
_entity_poly.entity_id
_entity_poly.type
_entity_poly.pdbx_seq_one_letter_code
_entity_poly.pdbx_strand_id
1 'polypeptide(L)'
;NDWYENIRPSETQFPIRDLSFTEILPLNDISFEMSTGFGAKCSNVATMRTFQFPNGTIPDGFGVPFYYYDEFMKFNNFYEEIELMIENPSFQNDIDFRVDRLQTFRTAIKDAPMPQWILDDLQAMHDAFPEGTPVRVRSSTNNEDLPGFSGAGLYTSKTQYPDEGHISKSVKQVYASMWNFRAYEERDFYRIDHFMAAMGLLCHPNFQQEQSNGVGISIDPIYETENTFYLNTQIGESLITNPDPNSVPEEILLYRDPTQGGGYLVLRLSNLVN
;
A
#
# COMPACT_ATOMS: atom_id res chain seq x y z
N ASN A 1 -16.83 -26.13 3.34
CA ASN A 1 -16.40 -24.79 3.72
C ASN A 1 -15.69 -24.75 5.07
N ASP A 2 -15.51 -25.91 5.72
CA ASP A 2 -14.86 -26.02 7.04
C ASP A 2 -13.42 -25.45 7.05
N TRP A 3 -12.74 -25.48 5.90
CA TRP A 3 -11.39 -24.93 5.79
C TRP A 3 -11.35 -23.40 6.01
N TYR A 4 -12.28 -22.66 5.41
CA TYR A 4 -12.35 -21.20 5.60
C TYR A 4 -12.69 -20.81 7.04
N GLU A 5 -13.58 -21.55 7.68
CA GLU A 5 -13.93 -21.30 9.08
C GLU A 5 -12.75 -21.59 10.03
N ASN A 6 -11.87 -22.53 9.67
CA ASN A 6 -10.70 -22.87 10.47
C ASN A 6 -9.57 -21.79 10.39
N ILE A 7 -9.50 -21.00 9.31
CA ILE A 7 -8.50 -19.94 9.16
C ILE A 7 -9.04 -18.56 9.53
N ARG A 8 -10.36 -18.39 9.64
CA ARG A 8 -10.98 -17.14 10.05
C ARG A 8 -10.69 -16.88 11.53
N PRO A 9 -10.15 -15.70 11.91
CA PRO A 9 -9.94 -15.37 13.32
C PRO A 9 -11.25 -15.49 14.14
N SER A 10 -11.16 -15.98 15.37
CA SER A 10 -12.33 -16.08 16.27
C SER A 10 -12.73 -14.72 16.85
N GLU A 11 -11.79 -13.79 16.98
CA GLU A 11 -11.97 -12.49 17.61
C GLU A 11 -11.76 -11.35 16.62
N THR A 12 -12.39 -10.21 16.89
CA THR A 12 -12.16 -8.98 16.14
C THR A 12 -10.75 -8.47 16.37
N GLN A 13 -10.05 -8.13 15.30
CA GLN A 13 -8.73 -7.54 15.32
C GLN A 13 -8.84 -6.01 15.26
N PHE A 14 -8.20 -5.32 16.19
CA PHE A 14 -8.17 -3.86 16.25
C PHE A 14 -6.76 -3.36 15.88
N PRO A 15 -6.54 -2.91 14.63
CA PRO A 15 -5.27 -2.32 14.24
C PRO A 15 -4.94 -1.10 15.12
N ILE A 16 -3.69 -0.96 15.54
CA ILE A 16 -3.26 0.21 16.29
C ILE A 16 -3.31 1.43 15.37
N ARG A 17 -4.00 2.49 15.82
CA ARG A 17 -4.13 3.76 15.10
C ARG A 17 -3.73 4.89 16.01
N ASP A 18 -2.47 5.32 15.92
CA ASP A 18 -1.94 6.45 16.67
C ASP A 18 -2.15 7.75 15.87
N LEU A 19 -2.98 8.63 16.39
CA LEU A 19 -3.29 9.95 15.80
C LEU A 19 -2.49 11.09 16.44
N SER A 20 -1.52 10.79 17.31
CA SER A 20 -0.66 11.80 17.94
C SER A 20 0.36 12.39 16.96
N PHE A 21 0.67 11.68 15.89
CA PHE A 21 1.48 12.18 14.78
C PHE A 21 0.60 13.05 13.86
N THR A 22 0.76 14.37 13.95
CA THR A 22 -0.11 15.34 13.26
C THR A 22 0.57 16.08 12.12
N GLU A 23 1.83 15.78 11.82
CA GLU A 23 2.63 16.46 10.81
C GLU A 23 3.11 15.50 9.71
N ILE A 24 3.19 15.96 8.48
CA ILE A 24 3.89 15.28 7.39
C ILE A 24 5.39 15.35 7.66
N LEU A 25 6.06 14.20 7.71
CA LEU A 25 7.48 14.15 8.03
C LEU A 25 8.32 13.64 6.85
N PRO A 26 9.54 14.19 6.67
CA PRO A 26 10.55 13.57 5.80
C PRO A 26 10.86 12.15 6.27
N LEU A 27 11.17 11.24 5.34
CA LEU A 27 11.49 9.84 5.70
C LEU A 27 12.68 9.72 6.67
N ASN A 28 13.60 10.69 6.68
CA ASN A 28 14.72 10.68 7.61
C ASN A 28 14.31 10.89 9.07
N ASP A 29 13.13 11.44 9.30
CA ASP A 29 12.59 11.75 10.64
C ASP A 29 11.58 10.69 11.10
N ILE A 30 11.35 9.65 10.30
CA ILE A 30 10.44 8.55 10.60
C ILE A 30 11.25 7.31 10.98
N SER A 31 10.89 6.68 12.10
CA SER A 31 11.48 5.41 12.55
C SER A 31 10.49 4.24 12.44
N PHE A 32 10.99 3.03 12.65
CA PHE A 32 10.17 1.81 12.65
C PHE A 32 9.04 1.86 13.69
N GLU A 33 9.33 2.40 14.87
CA GLU A 33 8.39 2.51 16.00
C GLU A 33 7.19 3.42 15.68
N MET A 34 7.34 4.32 14.70
CA MET A 34 6.28 5.22 14.25
C MET A 34 5.29 4.54 13.26
N SER A 35 5.41 3.24 13.04
CA SER A 35 4.50 2.46 12.18
C SER A 35 3.04 2.53 12.63
N THR A 36 2.80 2.74 13.92
CA THR A 36 1.45 2.95 14.49
C THR A 36 0.76 4.24 14.03
N GLY A 37 1.53 5.20 13.50
CA GLY A 37 1.02 6.48 12.98
C GLY A 37 1.19 6.68 11.48
N PHE A 38 2.24 6.09 10.88
CA PHE A 38 2.57 6.25 9.45
C PHE A 38 2.31 5.00 8.60
N GLY A 39 2.01 3.88 9.24
CA GLY A 39 1.85 2.58 8.60
C GLY A 39 3.16 1.87 8.32
N ALA A 40 3.09 0.55 8.18
CA ALA A 40 4.25 -0.33 8.08
C ALA A 40 5.12 -0.03 6.84
N LYS A 41 4.51 0.20 5.68
CA LYS A 41 5.27 0.46 4.45
C LYS A 41 6.13 1.73 4.52
N CYS A 42 5.56 2.82 5.02
CA CYS A 42 6.29 4.08 5.20
C CYS A 42 7.43 3.93 6.20
N SER A 43 7.15 3.39 7.38
CA SER A 43 8.14 3.22 8.44
C SER A 43 9.25 2.23 8.09
N ASN A 44 8.93 1.16 7.35
CA ASN A 44 9.92 0.21 6.85
C ASN A 44 10.87 0.87 5.84
N VAL A 45 10.33 1.60 4.85
CA VAL A 45 11.16 2.31 3.85
C VAL A 45 12.02 3.38 4.53
N ALA A 46 11.47 4.13 5.49
CA ALA A 46 12.22 5.09 6.28
C ALA A 46 13.37 4.42 7.06
N THR A 47 13.09 3.31 7.73
CA THR A 47 14.10 2.54 8.47
C THR A 47 15.20 1.99 7.56
N MET A 48 14.86 1.52 6.36
CA MET A 48 15.85 1.03 5.39
C MET A 48 16.86 2.12 4.97
N ARG A 49 16.51 3.40 5.05
CA ARG A 49 17.44 4.52 4.80
C ARG A 49 18.58 4.61 5.83
N THR A 50 18.41 4.03 7.01
CA THR A 50 19.47 3.94 8.03
C THR A 50 20.48 2.83 7.74
N PHE A 51 20.19 1.94 6.78
CA PHE A 51 21.10 0.87 6.38
C PHE A 51 22.19 1.43 5.45
N GLN A 52 23.34 0.77 5.42
CA GLN A 52 24.48 1.17 4.60
C GLN A 52 24.32 0.71 3.14
N PHE A 53 23.20 1.07 2.50
CA PHE A 53 23.03 0.85 1.08
C PHE A 53 23.76 1.92 0.25
N PRO A 54 24.12 1.63 -1.00
CA PRO A 54 24.58 2.66 -1.93
C PRO A 54 23.61 3.82 -2.04
N ASN A 55 24.12 5.05 -2.23
CA ASN A 55 23.28 6.23 -2.40
C ASN A 55 22.26 6.03 -3.54
N GLY A 56 21.02 6.44 -3.29
CA GLY A 56 19.93 6.31 -4.26
C GLY A 56 19.22 4.94 -4.27
N THR A 57 19.67 3.96 -3.47
CA THR A 57 18.98 2.67 -3.35
C THR A 57 17.59 2.84 -2.72
N ILE A 58 17.48 3.65 -1.68
CA ILE A 58 16.21 3.96 -1.02
C ILE A 58 15.84 5.40 -1.37
N PRO A 59 14.65 5.67 -1.90
CA PRO A 59 14.24 7.01 -2.31
C PRO A 59 14.15 7.97 -1.13
N ASP A 60 14.34 9.24 -1.41
CA ASP A 60 13.86 10.33 -0.55
C ASP A 60 12.35 10.46 -0.64
N GLY A 61 11.75 11.08 0.37
CA GLY A 61 10.31 11.32 0.35
C GLY A 61 9.76 11.68 1.72
N PHE A 62 8.45 11.54 1.82
CA PHE A 62 7.68 11.95 2.98
C PHE A 62 6.70 10.87 3.40
N GLY A 63 6.41 10.81 4.69
CA GLY A 63 5.29 10.07 5.26
C GLY A 63 4.15 11.02 5.63
N VAL A 64 2.92 10.68 5.22
CA VAL A 64 1.70 11.35 5.67
C VAL A 64 1.03 10.45 6.71
N PRO A 65 0.85 10.89 7.96
CA PRO A 65 0.33 10.05 9.03
C PRO A 65 -1.19 9.79 8.91
N PHE A 66 -1.68 8.81 9.66
CA PHE A 66 -3.10 8.45 9.72
C PHE A 66 -4.00 9.60 10.14
N TYR A 67 -3.47 10.59 10.86
CA TYR A 67 -4.20 11.78 11.28
C TYR A 67 -4.85 12.51 10.11
N TYR A 68 -4.17 12.63 8.96
CA TYR A 68 -4.72 13.30 7.76
C TYR A 68 -5.90 12.53 7.16
N TYR A 69 -5.83 11.20 7.13
CA TYR A 69 -6.94 10.36 6.71
C TYR A 69 -8.13 10.51 7.66
N ASP A 70 -7.88 10.42 8.96
CA ASP A 70 -8.91 10.50 9.99
C ASP A 70 -9.64 11.85 9.96
N GLU A 71 -8.91 12.96 9.87
CA GLU A 71 -9.49 14.31 9.79
C GLU A 71 -10.27 14.54 8.47
N PHE A 72 -9.77 13.98 7.35
CA PHE A 72 -10.50 14.01 6.09
C PHE A 72 -11.83 13.22 6.18
N MET A 73 -11.81 12.04 6.80
CA MET A 73 -13.00 11.21 6.99
C MET A 73 -14.02 11.89 7.90
N LYS A 74 -13.59 12.48 9.00
CA LYS A 74 -14.43 13.24 9.94
C LYS A 74 -15.06 14.48 9.28
N PHE A 75 -14.24 15.25 8.56
CA PHE A 75 -14.70 16.49 7.92
C PHE A 75 -15.87 16.24 6.93
N ASN A 76 -15.89 15.07 6.31
CA ASN A 76 -16.93 14.68 5.34
C ASN A 76 -18.02 13.77 5.94
N ASN A 77 -18.05 13.54 7.24
CA ASN A 77 -18.96 12.63 7.95
C ASN A 77 -18.95 11.19 7.39
N PHE A 78 -17.81 10.74 6.85
CA PHE A 78 -17.70 9.42 6.23
C PHE A 78 -17.77 8.28 7.24
N TYR A 79 -17.44 8.50 8.51
CA TYR A 79 -17.59 7.48 9.54
C TYR A 79 -19.06 7.12 9.79
N GLU A 80 -19.95 8.10 9.81
CA GLU A 80 -21.41 7.89 9.92
C GLU A 80 -21.95 7.17 8.66
N GLU A 81 -21.42 7.53 7.48
CA GLU A 81 -21.78 6.84 6.24
C GLU A 81 -21.33 5.37 6.22
N ILE A 82 -20.14 5.07 6.75
CA ILE A 82 -19.62 3.71 6.92
C ILE A 82 -20.52 2.91 7.86
N GLU A 83 -20.90 3.47 9.01
CA GLU A 83 -21.77 2.80 9.97
C GLU A 83 -23.10 2.42 9.31
N LEU A 84 -23.78 3.39 8.69
CA LEU A 84 -25.03 3.17 7.97
C LEU A 84 -24.89 2.13 6.83
N MET A 85 -23.77 2.14 6.14
CA MET A 85 -23.48 1.18 5.06
C MET A 85 -23.32 -0.23 5.60
N ILE A 86 -22.53 -0.41 6.65
CA ILE A 86 -22.23 -1.73 7.24
C ILE A 86 -23.45 -2.32 7.93
N GLU A 87 -24.28 -1.49 8.58
CA GLU A 87 -25.52 -1.92 9.24
C GLU A 87 -26.67 -2.27 8.27
N ASN A 88 -26.55 -1.88 7.00
CA ASN A 88 -27.59 -2.14 6.01
C ASN A 88 -27.73 -3.64 5.70
N PRO A 89 -28.91 -4.27 5.90
CA PRO A 89 -29.11 -5.69 5.65
C PRO A 89 -28.84 -6.14 4.21
N SER A 90 -29.10 -5.28 3.22
CA SER A 90 -28.78 -5.58 1.82
C SER A 90 -27.28 -5.58 1.60
N PHE A 91 -26.55 -4.65 2.23
CA PHE A 91 -25.08 -4.63 2.16
C PHE A 91 -24.45 -5.90 2.77
N GLN A 92 -25.03 -6.42 3.86
CA GLN A 92 -24.54 -7.62 4.52
C GLN A 92 -24.83 -8.90 3.74
N ASN A 93 -25.99 -8.98 3.07
CA ASN A 93 -26.49 -10.24 2.52
C ASN A 93 -26.51 -10.31 0.98
N ASP A 94 -26.33 -9.20 0.28
CA ASP A 94 -26.35 -9.11 -1.18
C ASP A 94 -25.00 -8.58 -1.69
N ILE A 95 -24.26 -9.45 -2.37
CA ILE A 95 -22.90 -9.12 -2.85
C ILE A 95 -22.92 -8.08 -3.95
N ASP A 96 -23.91 -8.08 -4.84
CA ASP A 96 -24.00 -7.13 -5.93
C ASP A 96 -24.32 -5.74 -5.37
N PHE A 97 -25.24 -5.65 -4.42
CA PHE A 97 -25.53 -4.42 -3.68
C PHE A 97 -24.28 -3.89 -2.96
N ARG A 98 -23.52 -4.77 -2.32
CA ARG A 98 -22.26 -4.40 -1.64
C ARG A 98 -21.22 -3.84 -2.59
N VAL A 99 -21.02 -4.47 -3.75
CA VAL A 99 -20.11 -3.99 -4.79
C VAL A 99 -20.50 -2.59 -5.25
N ASP A 100 -21.75 -2.36 -5.58
CA ASP A 100 -22.27 -1.06 -6.05
C ASP A 100 -22.17 0.01 -4.96
N ARG A 101 -22.47 -0.34 -3.71
CA ARG A 101 -22.42 0.59 -2.58
C ARG A 101 -20.99 1.01 -2.26
N LEU A 102 -20.05 0.06 -2.23
CA LEU A 102 -18.61 0.36 -2.06
C LEU A 102 -18.06 1.21 -3.22
N GLN A 103 -18.47 0.94 -4.45
CA GLN A 103 -18.07 1.76 -5.59
C GLN A 103 -18.61 3.20 -5.47
N THR A 104 -19.86 3.36 -5.05
CA THR A 104 -20.48 4.68 -4.80
C THR A 104 -19.73 5.44 -3.70
N PHE A 105 -19.43 4.77 -2.59
CA PHE A 105 -18.69 5.36 -1.47
C PHE A 105 -17.25 5.77 -1.87
N ARG A 106 -16.56 4.95 -2.65
CA ARG A 106 -15.24 5.30 -3.21
C ARG A 106 -15.29 6.52 -4.11
N THR A 107 -16.35 6.66 -4.88
CA THR A 107 -16.56 7.86 -5.71
C THR A 107 -16.80 9.08 -4.84
N ALA A 108 -17.62 8.98 -3.80
CA ALA A 108 -17.83 10.05 -2.83
C ALA A 108 -16.51 10.51 -2.18
N ILE A 109 -15.63 9.59 -1.74
CA ILE A 109 -14.30 9.92 -1.19
C ILE A 109 -13.45 10.70 -2.20
N LYS A 110 -13.43 10.29 -3.47
CA LYS A 110 -12.62 10.95 -4.51
C LYS A 110 -13.09 12.36 -4.80
N ASP A 111 -14.40 12.60 -4.75
CA ASP A 111 -15.04 13.87 -5.11
C ASP A 111 -15.16 14.81 -3.91
N ALA A 112 -15.04 14.31 -2.68
CA ALA A 112 -15.21 15.06 -1.45
C ALA A 112 -14.24 16.25 -1.33
N PRO A 113 -14.67 17.36 -0.72
CA PRO A 113 -13.79 18.47 -0.37
C PRO A 113 -12.78 18.01 0.71
N MET A 114 -11.62 18.64 0.69
CA MET A 114 -10.57 18.42 1.69
C MET A 114 -10.39 19.69 2.53
N PRO A 115 -10.19 19.60 3.85
CA PRO A 115 -9.88 20.75 4.68
C PRO A 115 -8.75 21.57 4.12
N GLN A 116 -8.84 22.91 4.18
CA GLN A 116 -7.84 23.80 3.57
C GLN A 116 -6.43 23.57 4.14
N TRP A 117 -6.31 23.37 5.45
CA TRP A 117 -5.03 23.10 6.09
C TRP A 117 -4.37 21.81 5.58
N ILE A 118 -5.16 20.75 5.27
CA ILE A 118 -4.63 19.54 4.63
C ILE A 118 -4.15 19.82 3.21
N LEU A 119 -4.90 20.64 2.45
CA LEU A 119 -4.47 21.04 1.11
C LEU A 119 -3.14 21.80 1.18
N ASP A 120 -3.02 22.75 2.11
CA ASP A 120 -1.83 23.56 2.27
C ASP A 120 -0.59 22.70 2.64
N ASP A 121 -0.74 21.76 3.58
CA ASP A 121 0.34 20.85 3.99
C ASP A 121 0.76 19.90 2.86
N LEU A 122 -0.22 19.34 2.13
CA LEU A 122 0.06 18.48 0.99
C LEU A 122 0.74 19.24 -0.14
N GLN A 123 0.40 20.51 -0.34
CA GLN A 123 1.07 21.37 -1.32
C GLN A 123 2.49 21.67 -0.89
N ALA A 124 2.71 22.03 0.38
CA ALA A 124 4.05 22.28 0.91
C ALA A 124 4.95 21.02 0.79
N MET A 125 4.41 19.85 1.07
CA MET A 125 5.12 18.58 0.83
C MET A 125 5.44 18.39 -0.67
N HIS A 126 4.48 18.64 -1.55
CA HIS A 126 4.68 18.48 -3.00
C HIS A 126 5.74 19.44 -3.54
N ASP A 127 5.74 20.68 -3.08
CA ASP A 127 6.69 21.70 -3.48
C ASP A 127 8.13 21.45 -2.96
N ALA A 128 8.28 20.56 -1.98
CA ALA A 128 9.58 20.11 -1.50
C ALA A 128 10.31 19.14 -2.45
N PHE A 129 9.57 18.53 -3.39
CA PHE A 129 10.20 17.78 -4.48
C PHE A 129 10.74 18.71 -5.57
N PRO A 130 11.79 18.32 -6.31
CA PRO A 130 12.27 19.11 -7.44
C PRO A 130 11.15 19.37 -8.45
N GLU A 131 11.12 20.58 -9.02
CA GLU A 131 10.13 20.97 -10.00
C GLU A 131 10.04 19.97 -11.18
N GLY A 132 8.84 19.63 -11.57
CA GLY A 132 8.59 18.67 -12.66
C GLY A 132 8.76 17.20 -12.28
N THR A 133 9.03 16.88 -11.02
CA THR A 133 9.14 15.50 -10.54
C THR A 133 7.74 14.86 -10.38
N PRO A 134 7.42 13.77 -11.09
CA PRO A 134 6.24 13.00 -10.76
C PRO A 134 6.40 12.35 -9.38
N VAL A 135 5.35 12.44 -8.55
CA VAL A 135 5.37 11.91 -7.18
C VAL A 135 4.51 10.65 -7.09
N ARG A 136 5.09 9.56 -6.61
CA ARG A 136 4.37 8.33 -6.30
C ARG A 136 3.78 8.41 -4.92
N VAL A 137 2.45 8.34 -4.84
CA VAL A 137 1.67 8.26 -3.59
C VAL A 137 1.30 6.80 -3.37
N ARG A 138 1.85 6.20 -2.32
CA ARG A 138 1.64 4.78 -1.99
C ARG A 138 0.86 4.63 -0.69
N SER A 139 -0.04 3.67 -0.66
CA SER A 139 -0.73 3.25 0.57
C SER A 139 0.27 2.76 1.62
N SER A 140 0.04 3.13 2.86
CA SER A 140 0.78 2.66 4.03
C SER A 140 -0.21 2.52 5.18
N THR A 141 -0.78 1.35 5.36
CA THR A 141 -1.87 1.12 6.32
C THR A 141 -1.37 0.52 7.63
N ASN A 142 -2.23 0.52 8.65
CA ASN A 142 -1.98 -0.15 9.92
C ASN A 142 -2.46 -1.61 9.94
N ASN A 143 -2.99 -2.11 8.85
CA ASN A 143 -3.54 -3.47 8.77
C ASN A 143 -2.91 -4.35 7.68
N GLU A 144 -1.85 -3.88 6.99
CA GLU A 144 -1.18 -4.71 5.97
C GLU A 144 -0.39 -5.88 6.56
N ASP A 145 0.12 -5.74 7.79
CA ASP A 145 1.03 -6.70 8.44
C ASP A 145 0.46 -7.24 9.76
N LEU A 146 -0.85 -7.43 9.86
CA LEU A 146 -1.47 -8.07 11.03
C LEU A 146 -1.19 -9.58 11.04
N PRO A 147 -1.10 -10.21 12.23
CA PRO A 147 -0.90 -11.65 12.33
C PRO A 147 -1.93 -12.44 11.52
N GLY A 148 -1.45 -13.27 10.59
CA GLY A 148 -2.29 -14.09 9.72
C GLY A 148 -2.97 -13.36 8.58
N PHE A 149 -2.77 -12.06 8.44
CA PHE A 149 -3.31 -11.24 7.36
C PHE A 149 -2.20 -10.64 6.51
N SER A 150 -2.33 -10.71 5.19
CA SER A 150 -1.45 -10.01 4.25
C SER A 150 -2.27 -9.06 3.40
N GLY A 151 -2.11 -7.77 3.62
CA GLY A 151 -2.75 -6.71 2.85
C GLY A 151 -2.07 -6.40 1.52
N ALA A 152 -1.10 -7.21 1.09
CA ALA A 152 -0.35 -6.98 -0.13
C ALA A 152 -1.25 -6.95 -1.38
N GLY A 153 -1.17 -5.88 -2.15
CA GLY A 153 -1.94 -5.71 -3.40
C GLY A 153 -3.41 -5.34 -3.22
N LEU A 154 -3.91 -5.13 -2.00
CA LEU A 154 -5.29 -4.73 -1.74
C LEU A 154 -5.55 -3.25 -2.06
N TYR A 155 -4.55 -2.42 -1.86
CA TYR A 155 -4.67 -0.96 -1.93
C TYR A 155 -3.97 -0.39 -3.16
N THR A 156 -4.46 0.75 -3.61
CA THR A 156 -3.96 1.41 -4.82
C THR A 156 -2.80 2.35 -4.49
N SER A 157 -1.80 2.38 -5.36
CA SER A 157 -0.82 3.46 -5.43
C SER A 157 -1.11 4.34 -6.64
N LYS A 158 -0.83 5.64 -6.56
CA LYS A 158 -1.08 6.58 -7.66
C LYS A 158 0.16 7.45 -7.91
N THR A 159 0.49 7.67 -9.18
CA THR A 159 1.48 8.69 -9.55
C THR A 159 0.75 9.99 -9.83
N GLN A 160 1.22 11.08 -9.23
CA GLN A 160 0.83 12.45 -9.53
C GLN A 160 1.83 13.02 -10.53
N TYR A 161 1.35 13.34 -11.72
CA TYR A 161 2.16 14.03 -12.72
C TYR A 161 2.06 15.55 -12.54
N PRO A 162 3.07 16.34 -12.99
CA PRO A 162 3.10 17.79 -12.78
C PRO A 162 1.92 18.56 -13.38
N ASP A 163 1.31 18.04 -14.44
CA ASP A 163 0.17 18.64 -15.16
C ASP A 163 -1.21 18.21 -14.61
N GLU A 164 -1.25 17.34 -13.62
CA GLU A 164 -2.52 16.83 -13.05
C GLU A 164 -3.13 17.73 -11.97
N GLY A 165 -2.51 18.85 -11.66
CA GLY A 165 -2.94 19.81 -10.64
C GLY A 165 -2.56 19.37 -9.22
N HIS A 166 -3.38 19.72 -8.23
CA HIS A 166 -3.06 19.51 -6.82
C HIS A 166 -2.96 18.03 -6.43
N ILE A 167 -1.94 17.65 -5.66
CA ILE A 167 -1.63 16.28 -5.26
C ILE A 167 -2.75 15.60 -4.44
N SER A 168 -3.62 16.38 -3.80
CA SER A 168 -4.79 15.86 -3.07
C SER A 168 -5.70 14.97 -3.93
N LYS A 169 -5.70 15.16 -5.26
CA LYS A 169 -6.43 14.30 -6.19
C LYS A 169 -5.92 12.86 -6.14
N SER A 170 -4.60 12.67 -6.17
CA SER A 170 -3.97 11.36 -6.03
C SER A 170 -4.11 10.80 -4.62
N VAL A 171 -3.99 11.64 -3.59
CA VAL A 171 -4.19 11.27 -2.18
C VAL A 171 -5.61 10.70 -1.98
N LYS A 172 -6.65 11.39 -2.43
CA LYS A 172 -8.04 10.90 -2.31
C LYS A 172 -8.27 9.58 -3.06
N GLN A 173 -7.59 9.34 -4.17
CA GLN A 173 -7.66 8.05 -4.88
C GLN A 173 -7.05 6.92 -4.06
N VAL A 174 -5.94 7.18 -3.37
CA VAL A 174 -5.31 6.21 -2.46
C VAL A 174 -6.20 5.98 -1.23
N TYR A 175 -6.75 7.03 -0.61
CA TYR A 175 -7.70 6.92 0.50
C TYR A 175 -8.95 6.10 0.12
N ALA A 176 -9.53 6.35 -1.05
CA ALA A 176 -10.67 5.61 -1.56
C ALA A 176 -10.37 4.11 -1.74
N SER A 177 -9.10 3.72 -1.95
CA SER A 177 -8.74 2.31 -2.13
C SER A 177 -8.88 1.48 -0.85
N MET A 178 -8.96 2.10 0.34
CA MET A 178 -9.35 1.42 1.58
C MET A 178 -10.69 0.69 1.43
N TRP A 179 -11.57 1.21 0.58
CA TRP A 179 -12.93 0.72 0.34
C TRP A 179 -13.06 -0.02 -1.00
N ASN A 180 -11.96 -0.51 -1.58
CA ASN A 180 -12.01 -1.49 -2.67
C ASN A 180 -12.79 -2.72 -2.20
N PHE A 181 -13.63 -3.29 -3.05
CA PHE A 181 -14.43 -4.47 -2.72
C PHE A 181 -13.57 -5.58 -2.10
N ARG A 182 -12.49 -5.97 -2.77
CA ARG A 182 -11.58 -7.00 -2.26
C ARG A 182 -10.97 -6.60 -0.90
N ALA A 183 -10.57 -5.35 -0.72
CA ALA A 183 -9.99 -4.88 0.54
C ALA A 183 -11.02 -4.90 1.69
N TYR A 184 -12.29 -4.61 1.39
CA TYR A 184 -13.39 -4.72 2.35
C TYR A 184 -13.62 -6.20 2.72
N GLU A 185 -13.83 -7.08 1.73
CA GLU A 185 -14.09 -8.51 1.96
C GLU A 185 -12.98 -9.19 2.75
N GLU A 186 -11.73 -8.89 2.44
CA GLU A 186 -10.60 -9.45 3.16
C GLU A 186 -10.56 -8.97 4.62
N ARG A 187 -10.79 -7.69 4.88
CA ARG A 187 -10.89 -7.20 6.27
C ARG A 187 -12.07 -7.81 7.02
N ASP A 188 -13.23 -7.94 6.37
CA ASP A 188 -14.40 -8.56 6.97
C ASP A 188 -14.14 -10.04 7.30
N PHE A 189 -13.56 -10.79 6.37
CA PHE A 189 -13.19 -12.18 6.58
C PHE A 189 -12.24 -12.35 7.77
N TYR A 190 -11.20 -11.53 7.84
CA TYR A 190 -10.22 -11.57 8.93
C TYR A 190 -10.67 -10.82 10.20
N ARG A 191 -11.94 -10.40 10.25
CA ARG A 191 -12.52 -9.65 11.38
C ARG A 191 -11.71 -8.43 11.82
N ILE A 192 -11.11 -7.74 10.86
CA ILE A 192 -10.40 -6.48 11.12
C ILE A 192 -11.42 -5.36 11.24
N ASP A 193 -11.39 -4.63 12.34
CA ASP A 193 -12.26 -3.50 12.59
C ASP A 193 -12.10 -2.43 11.50
N HIS A 194 -13.19 -2.13 10.78
CA HIS A 194 -13.19 -1.20 9.66
C HIS A 194 -12.96 0.25 10.09
N PHE A 195 -13.33 0.62 11.33
CA PHE A 195 -13.18 1.97 11.85
C PHE A 195 -11.76 2.22 12.38
N MET A 196 -11.10 1.17 12.84
CA MET A 196 -9.71 1.25 13.30
C MET A 196 -8.71 1.14 12.16
N ALA A 197 -9.12 0.61 11.00
CA ALA A 197 -8.27 0.59 9.81
C ALA A 197 -8.02 2.02 9.31
N ALA A 198 -6.76 2.37 9.07
CA ALA A 198 -6.36 3.72 8.68
C ALA A 198 -5.33 3.70 7.53
N MET A 199 -5.34 4.78 6.73
CA MET A 199 -4.48 4.95 5.58
C MET A 199 -3.50 6.09 5.82
N GLY A 200 -2.23 5.78 6.08
CA GLY A 200 -1.12 6.70 5.88
C GLY A 200 -0.59 6.61 4.46
N LEU A 201 0.31 7.50 4.10
CA LEU A 201 0.89 7.54 2.76
C LEU A 201 2.41 7.59 2.83
N LEU A 202 3.04 6.90 1.89
CA LEU A 202 4.43 7.06 1.53
C LEU A 202 4.48 7.81 0.19
N CYS A 203 5.06 9.01 0.19
CA CYS A 203 5.23 9.85 -0.99
C CYS A 203 6.71 9.92 -1.36
N HIS A 204 7.06 9.56 -2.59
CA HIS A 204 8.44 9.60 -3.07
C HIS A 204 8.48 9.91 -4.58
N PRO A 205 9.64 10.35 -5.15
CA PRO A 205 9.76 10.52 -6.59
C PRO A 205 9.37 9.24 -7.33
N ASN A 206 8.57 9.36 -8.38
CA ASN A 206 8.28 8.23 -9.24
C ASN A 206 9.52 7.90 -10.07
N PHE A 207 9.93 6.63 -10.04
CA PHE A 207 10.98 6.15 -10.92
C PHE A 207 10.43 6.10 -12.34
N GLN A 208 11.19 6.64 -13.28
CA GLN A 208 10.88 6.66 -14.71
C GLN A 208 11.99 5.99 -15.48
N GLN A 209 11.66 5.39 -16.61
CA GLN A 209 12.61 4.68 -17.47
C GLN A 209 13.35 3.53 -16.75
N GLU A 210 12.64 2.82 -15.90
CA GLU A 210 13.17 1.64 -15.24
C GLU A 210 13.58 0.61 -16.28
N GLN A 211 14.79 0.07 -16.14
CA GLN A 211 15.25 -1.05 -17.00
C GLN A 211 14.52 -2.34 -16.62
N SER A 212 14.25 -2.50 -15.35
CA SER A 212 13.49 -3.62 -14.79
C SER A 212 12.89 -3.24 -13.44
N ASN A 213 11.84 -3.94 -13.06
CA ASN A 213 11.30 -3.89 -11.72
C ASN A 213 11.09 -5.31 -11.19
N GLY A 214 10.86 -5.46 -9.89
CA GLY A 214 10.72 -6.78 -9.30
C GLY A 214 10.22 -6.76 -7.87
N VAL A 215 9.95 -7.97 -7.39
CA VAL A 215 9.63 -8.25 -5.98
C VAL A 215 10.58 -9.31 -5.48
N GLY A 216 11.20 -9.06 -4.33
CA GLY A 216 12.06 -10.00 -3.63
C GLY A 216 11.44 -10.48 -2.33
N ILE A 217 11.57 -11.76 -2.05
CA ILE A 217 11.17 -12.38 -0.79
C ILE A 217 12.41 -13.03 -0.18
N SER A 218 12.59 -12.86 1.13
CA SER A 218 13.77 -13.34 1.85
C SER A 218 13.82 -14.86 2.06
N ILE A 219 12.83 -15.59 1.56
CA ILE A 219 12.74 -17.05 1.57
C ILE A 219 12.20 -17.51 0.22
N ASP A 220 12.41 -18.78 -0.13
CA ASP A 220 11.71 -19.43 -1.24
C ASP A 220 10.32 -19.91 -0.77
N PRO A 221 9.23 -19.27 -1.19
CA PRO A 221 7.88 -19.63 -0.74
C PRO A 221 7.28 -20.82 -1.51
N ILE A 222 7.94 -21.30 -2.55
CA ILE A 222 7.41 -22.33 -3.48
C ILE A 222 8.04 -23.69 -3.21
N TYR A 223 9.37 -23.74 -3.18
CA TYR A 223 10.14 -25.00 -3.06
C TYR A 223 10.84 -25.12 -1.70
N GLU A 224 10.70 -24.10 -0.84
CA GLU A 224 11.32 -24.06 0.49
C GLU A 224 12.85 -24.27 0.48
N THR A 225 13.51 -23.85 -0.61
CA THR A 225 14.96 -23.99 -0.77
C THR A 225 15.67 -23.14 0.27
N GLU A 226 16.45 -23.78 1.12
CA GLU A 226 17.19 -23.13 2.19
C GLU A 226 18.21 -22.11 1.66
N ASN A 227 18.46 -21.04 2.43
CA ASN A 227 19.48 -20.03 2.13
C ASN A 227 19.32 -19.33 0.77
N THR A 228 18.10 -19.15 0.32
CA THR A 228 17.78 -18.42 -0.92
C THR A 228 16.92 -17.20 -0.67
N PHE A 229 16.99 -16.27 -1.64
CA PHE A 229 15.97 -15.26 -1.89
C PHE A 229 15.17 -15.68 -3.12
N TYR A 230 13.86 -15.50 -3.10
CA TYR A 230 13.03 -15.62 -4.29
C TYR A 230 12.84 -14.24 -4.91
N LEU A 231 13.12 -14.12 -6.19
CA LEU A 231 12.96 -12.90 -6.97
C LEU A 231 11.96 -13.15 -8.09
N ASN A 232 11.05 -12.22 -8.27
CA ASN A 232 10.14 -12.17 -9.41
C ASN A 232 10.37 -10.84 -10.12
N THR A 233 10.86 -10.86 -11.37
CA THR A 233 11.32 -9.67 -12.07
C THR A 233 10.72 -9.54 -13.46
N GLN A 234 10.63 -8.30 -13.96
CA GLN A 234 10.15 -8.01 -15.31
C GLN A 234 10.86 -6.79 -15.88
N ILE A 235 10.99 -6.75 -17.20
CA ILE A 235 11.55 -5.62 -17.93
C ILE A 235 10.63 -4.40 -17.83
N GLY A 236 11.24 -3.23 -17.67
CA GLY A 236 10.57 -1.93 -17.68
C GLY A 236 9.64 -1.74 -16.48
N GLU A 237 8.54 -1.04 -16.70
CA GLU A 237 7.55 -0.68 -15.68
C GLU A 237 6.38 -1.69 -15.58
N SER A 238 6.52 -2.89 -16.16
CA SER A 238 5.47 -3.91 -16.15
C SER A 238 5.16 -4.39 -14.74
N LEU A 239 3.86 -4.59 -14.45
CA LEU A 239 3.43 -5.06 -13.14
C LEU A 239 3.88 -6.50 -12.86
N ILE A 240 4.41 -6.73 -11.66
CA ILE A 240 4.91 -8.05 -11.23
C ILE A 240 3.86 -8.82 -10.42
N THR A 241 3.29 -8.17 -9.41
CA THR A 241 2.38 -8.83 -8.45
C THR A 241 0.96 -8.99 -8.98
N ASN A 242 0.61 -8.27 -10.03
CA ASN A 242 -0.66 -8.40 -10.73
C ASN A 242 -0.42 -8.12 -12.22
N PRO A 243 0.32 -9.00 -12.91
CA PRO A 243 0.76 -8.78 -14.27
C PRO A 243 -0.43 -8.74 -15.24
N ASP A 244 -0.23 -8.07 -16.36
CA ASP A 244 -1.18 -8.13 -17.45
C ASP A 244 -1.40 -9.60 -17.89
N PRO A 245 -2.59 -9.97 -18.38
CA PRO A 245 -2.94 -11.39 -18.67
C PRO A 245 -1.96 -12.14 -19.58
N ASN A 246 -1.18 -11.41 -20.37
CA ASN A 246 -0.18 -11.98 -21.30
C ASN A 246 1.25 -11.74 -20.83
N SER A 247 1.48 -11.19 -19.63
CA SER A 247 2.81 -10.96 -19.08
C SER A 247 3.19 -12.04 -18.09
N VAL A 248 4.31 -12.70 -18.35
CA VAL A 248 4.89 -13.73 -17.47
C VAL A 248 6.22 -13.20 -16.95
N PRO A 249 6.30 -12.82 -15.67
CA PRO A 249 7.56 -12.39 -15.08
C PRO A 249 8.61 -13.51 -14.97
N GLU A 250 9.87 -13.14 -14.93
CA GLU A 250 10.96 -14.05 -14.64
C GLU A 250 10.94 -14.42 -13.14
N GLU A 251 11.21 -15.68 -12.83
CA GLU A 251 11.34 -16.19 -11.47
C GLU A 251 12.74 -16.73 -11.24
N ILE A 252 13.39 -16.26 -10.17
CA ILE A 252 14.78 -16.57 -9.86
C ILE A 252 14.91 -16.94 -8.37
N LEU A 253 15.68 -17.99 -8.09
CA LEU A 253 16.25 -18.20 -6.75
C LEU A 253 17.66 -17.65 -6.73
N LEU A 254 17.94 -16.73 -5.82
CA LEU A 254 19.27 -16.19 -5.58
C LEU A 254 19.82 -16.79 -4.28
N TYR A 255 20.94 -17.51 -4.38
CA TYR A 255 21.59 -18.10 -3.21
C TYR A 255 22.30 -17.03 -2.37
N ARG A 256 22.09 -17.06 -1.04
CA ARG A 256 22.75 -16.12 -0.11
C ARG A 256 24.25 -16.30 -0.06
N ASP A 257 24.72 -17.54 -0.27
CA ASP A 257 26.12 -17.88 -0.38
C ASP A 257 26.49 -18.14 -1.85
N PRO A 258 27.22 -17.22 -2.51
CA PRO A 258 27.57 -17.35 -3.90
C PRO A 258 28.55 -18.53 -4.18
N THR A 259 29.12 -19.16 -3.15
CA THR A 259 29.97 -20.35 -3.30
C THR A 259 29.13 -21.62 -3.51
N GLN A 260 27.85 -21.58 -3.23
CA GLN A 260 26.92 -22.68 -3.46
C GLN A 260 26.30 -22.59 -4.86
N GLY A 261 26.92 -23.17 -5.85
CA GLY A 261 26.31 -23.51 -7.14
C GLY A 261 26.10 -22.39 -8.16
N GLY A 262 26.86 -21.27 -8.06
CA GLY A 262 26.86 -20.27 -9.14
C GLY A 262 25.98 -19.07 -8.93
N GLY A 263 25.43 -18.87 -7.75
CA GLY A 263 24.80 -17.63 -7.32
C GLY A 263 23.29 -17.54 -7.56
N TYR A 264 22.74 -18.08 -8.64
CA TYR A 264 21.29 -18.04 -8.89
C TYR A 264 20.81 -19.20 -9.77
N LEU A 265 19.52 -19.51 -9.65
CA LEU A 265 18.78 -20.47 -10.48
C LEU A 265 17.56 -19.79 -11.09
N VAL A 266 17.46 -19.80 -12.41
CA VAL A 266 16.25 -19.31 -13.11
C VAL A 266 15.21 -20.45 -13.10
N LEU A 267 14.08 -20.22 -12.48
CA LEU A 267 12.95 -21.15 -12.43
C LEU A 267 12.03 -20.99 -13.65
N ARG A 268 11.83 -19.74 -14.07
CA ARG A 268 11.00 -19.39 -15.23
C ARG A 268 11.58 -18.14 -15.90
N LEU A 269 11.61 -18.13 -17.22
CA LEU A 269 11.99 -16.95 -18.01
C LEU A 269 10.80 -16.02 -18.21
N SER A 270 11.09 -14.72 -18.24
CA SER A 270 10.10 -13.73 -18.70
C SER A 270 9.76 -13.96 -20.17
N ASN A 271 8.49 -13.78 -20.51
CA ASN A 271 8.04 -13.80 -21.91
C ASN A 271 8.18 -12.44 -22.64
N LEU A 272 8.64 -11.40 -21.93
CA LEU A 272 8.91 -10.07 -22.51
C LEU A 272 10.39 -9.88 -22.91
N VAL A 273 11.25 -10.85 -22.57
CA VAL A 273 12.65 -10.87 -23.01
C VAL A 273 12.74 -11.67 -24.31
N ASN A 274 13.25 -11.05 -25.37
CA ASN A 274 13.56 -11.72 -26.62
C ASN A 274 14.97 -12.31 -26.61
#